data_7e0ce550597902f2230ec1ac36be803f
#
_entry.id   7e0ce550597902f2230ec1ac36be803f
#
_cell.length_a   1.000
_cell.length_b   1.000
_cell.length_c   1.000
_cell.angle_alpha   90.00
_cell.angle_beta   90.00
_cell.angle_gamma   90.00
#
_symmetry.space_group_name_H-M   'P 1'
#
loop_
_entity.id
_entity.type
_entity.pdbx_description
1 polymer ?
#
loop_
_entity_poly.entity_id
_entity_poly.type
_entity_poly.pdbx_seq_one_letter_code
_entity_poly.pdbx_strand_id
1 'polypeptide(L)' 'MPNLVADFFRVHRDADVFVDFNDESDRELFVRICDFRDGLLPQVGDVVVAGCWGATPAKAHVIEVSDAWVRLRLLD' A
#
# COMPACT_ATOMS: atom_id res chain seq x y z
N MET A 1 -20.06 10.42 1.60
CA MET A 1 -18.91 10.47 0.67
C MET A 1 -18.44 9.05 0.40
N PRO A 2 -18.25 8.68 -0.86
CA PRO A 2 -17.69 7.36 -1.14
C PRO A 2 -16.28 7.25 -0.56
N ASN A 3 -15.96 6.08 -0.03
CA ASN A 3 -14.63 5.79 0.45
C ASN A 3 -13.81 5.23 -0.71
N LEU A 4 -12.94 6.07 -1.30
CA LEU A 4 -12.17 5.69 -2.47
C LEU A 4 -11.24 4.51 -2.21
N VAL A 5 -10.72 4.39 -0.97
CA VAL A 5 -9.84 3.28 -0.61
C VAL A 5 -10.64 1.97 -0.58
N ALA A 6 -11.82 1.98 0.04
CA ALA A 6 -12.66 0.79 0.08
C ALA A 6 -13.11 0.38 -1.32
N ASP A 7 -13.45 1.34 -2.18
CA ASP A 7 -13.82 1.05 -3.56
C ASP A 7 -12.65 0.47 -4.34
N PHE A 8 -11.44 0.99 -4.10
CA PHE A 8 -10.25 0.47 -4.75
C PHE A 8 -10.07 -1.02 -4.46
N PHE A 9 -10.17 -1.44 -3.20
CA PHE A 9 -9.97 -2.84 -2.83
C PHE A 9 -11.08 -3.75 -3.33
N ARG A 10 -12.27 -3.22 -3.55
CA ARG A 10 -13.35 -4.00 -4.13
C ARG A 10 -13.08 -4.34 -5.59
N VAL A 11 -12.48 -3.41 -6.33
CA VAL A 11 -12.14 -3.60 -7.74
C VAL A 11 -10.82 -4.36 -7.90
N HIS A 12 -9.83 -4.03 -7.07
CA HIS A 12 -8.48 -4.61 -7.15
C HIS A 12 -8.28 -5.60 -6.02
N ARG A 13 -8.79 -6.81 -6.20
CA ARG A 13 -8.83 -7.81 -5.13
C ARG A 13 -7.46 -8.31 -4.70
N ASP A 14 -6.46 -8.21 -5.58
CA ASP A 14 -5.11 -8.69 -5.29
C ASP A 14 -4.25 -7.66 -4.58
N ALA A 15 -4.71 -6.42 -4.48
CA ALA A 15 -3.95 -5.37 -3.83
C ALA A 15 -4.09 -5.45 -2.31
N ASP A 16 -2.99 -5.22 -1.62
CA ASP A 16 -2.96 -5.22 -0.15
C ASP A 16 -3.00 -3.82 0.41
N VAL A 17 -2.46 -2.85 -0.31
CA VAL A 17 -2.37 -1.46 0.15
C VAL A 17 -2.57 -0.51 -1.02
N PHE A 18 -3.29 0.58 -0.75
CA PHE A 18 -3.50 1.65 -1.72
C PHE A 18 -2.38 2.68 -1.54
N VAL A 19 -1.70 3.00 -2.65
CA VAL A 19 -0.57 3.93 -2.62
C VAL A 19 -0.73 4.97 -3.73
N ASP A 20 0.04 6.05 -3.64
CA ASP A 20 0.21 7.00 -4.74
C ASP A 20 1.65 6.87 -5.22
N PHE A 21 1.82 6.24 -6.39
CA PHE A 21 3.16 6.03 -6.94
C PHE A 21 3.88 7.34 -7.27
N ASN A 22 3.16 8.46 -7.37
CA ASN A 22 3.78 9.76 -7.56
C ASN A 22 4.55 10.23 -6.33
N ASP A 23 4.25 9.66 -5.16
CA ASP A 23 4.94 10.00 -3.92
C ASP A 23 6.21 9.18 -3.71
N GLU A 24 6.53 8.29 -4.64
CA GLU A 24 7.73 7.46 -4.51
C GLU A 24 8.99 8.32 -4.55
N SER A 25 9.92 8.03 -3.63
CA SER A 25 11.24 8.63 -3.60
C SER A 25 12.24 7.53 -3.29
N ASP A 26 13.22 7.33 -4.16
CA ASP A 26 14.24 6.27 -4.02
C ASP A 26 13.62 4.89 -3.80
N ARG A 27 12.51 4.60 -4.52
CA ARG A 27 11.75 3.35 -4.47
C ARG A 27 11.04 3.15 -3.13
N GLU A 28 10.89 4.20 -2.33
CA GLU A 28 10.20 4.11 -1.04
C GLU A 28 8.94 4.94 -1.06
N LEU A 29 7.95 4.46 -0.31
CA LEU A 29 6.66 5.11 -0.16
C LEU A 29 6.29 5.11 1.31
N PHE A 30 5.66 6.20 1.75
CA PHE A 30 5.04 6.27 3.07
C PHE A 30 3.53 6.17 2.86
N VAL A 31 2.90 5.23 3.55
CA VAL A 31 1.46 5.06 3.51
C VAL A 31 0.91 5.03 4.92
N ARG A 32 -0.39 5.31 5.05
CA ARG A 32 -1.04 5.22 6.35
C ARG A 32 -1.51 3.79 6.57
N ILE A 33 -1.63 3.41 7.84
CA ILE A 33 -2.15 2.09 8.18
C ILE A 33 -3.55 1.90 7.59
N CYS A 34 -4.36 2.95 7.57
CA CYS A 34 -5.72 2.87 7.03
C CYS A 34 -5.76 2.70 5.51
N ASP A 35 -4.64 2.84 4.81
CA ASP A 35 -4.56 2.58 3.38
C ASP A 35 -4.38 1.11 3.05
N PHE A 36 -4.18 0.26 4.06
CA PHE A 36 -4.15 -1.18 3.87
C PHE A 36 -5.56 -1.76 3.81
N ARG A 37 -5.68 -2.90 3.14
CA ARG A 37 -6.95 -3.63 3.08
C ARG A 37 -7.43 -3.93 4.50
N ASP A 38 -8.74 -3.84 4.71
CA ASP A 38 -9.35 -4.14 6.01
C ASP A 38 -8.92 -5.51 6.52
N GLY A 39 -8.50 -5.56 7.77
CA GLY A 39 -8.07 -6.78 8.40
C GLY A 39 -6.62 -7.14 8.17
N LEU A 40 -5.91 -6.39 7.31
CA LEU A 40 -4.50 -6.64 7.06
C LEU A 40 -3.67 -5.74 7.97
N LEU A 41 -2.89 -6.36 8.86
CA LEU A 41 -1.98 -5.65 9.76
C LEU A 41 -0.55 -5.84 9.24
N PRO A 42 0.06 -4.79 8.67
CA PRO A 42 1.41 -4.93 8.11
C PRO A 42 2.45 -5.13 9.20
N GLN A 43 3.44 -5.98 8.91
CA GLN A 43 4.56 -6.22 9.80
C GLN A 43 5.85 -6.05 9.02
N VAL A 44 6.90 -5.59 9.69
CA VAL A 44 8.22 -5.46 9.07
C VAL A 44 8.64 -6.83 8.52
N GLY A 45 9.09 -6.84 7.28
CA GLY A 45 9.47 -8.05 6.58
C GLY A 45 8.41 -8.59 5.63
N ASP A 46 7.15 -8.15 5.75
CA ASP A 46 6.10 -8.60 4.85
C ASP A 46 6.34 -8.08 3.43
N VAL A 47 5.96 -8.90 2.44
CA VAL A 47 5.87 -8.47 1.06
C VAL A 47 4.39 -8.28 0.74
N VAL A 48 4.03 -7.09 0.28
CA VAL A 48 2.64 -6.74 0.00
C VAL A 48 2.51 -6.26 -1.44
N VAL A 49 1.29 -6.32 -1.97
CA VAL A 49 0.99 -5.79 -3.30
C VAL A 49 0.45 -4.38 -3.15
N ALA A 50 1.20 -3.42 -3.68
CA ALA A 50 0.81 -2.01 -3.66
C ALA A 50 0.12 -1.66 -4.98
N GLY A 51 -0.97 -0.94 -4.92
CA GLY A 51 -1.73 -0.59 -6.10
C GLY A 51 -2.29 0.82 -6.06
N CYS A 52 -2.65 1.31 -7.24
CA CYS A 52 -3.23 2.63 -7.43
C CYS A 52 -4.17 2.57 -8.62
N TRP A 53 -5.12 3.50 -8.70
CA TRP A 53 -6.02 3.58 -9.83
C TRP A 53 -5.21 3.84 -11.12
N GLY A 54 -5.47 3.02 -12.12
CA GLY A 54 -4.86 3.20 -13.44
C GLY A 54 -3.39 2.82 -13.54
N ALA A 55 -2.81 2.22 -12.48
CA ALA A 55 -1.40 1.83 -12.48
C ALA A 55 -1.27 0.32 -12.35
N THR A 56 -0.17 -0.22 -12.87
CA THR A 56 0.16 -1.63 -12.70
C THR A 56 0.54 -1.88 -11.23
N PRO A 57 -0.02 -2.91 -10.58
CA PRO A 57 0.35 -3.23 -9.21
C PRO A 57 1.83 -3.57 -9.10
N ALA A 58 2.42 -3.25 -7.96
CA ALA A 58 3.84 -3.52 -7.69
C ALA A 58 3.97 -4.20 -6.33
N LYS A 59 4.95 -5.09 -6.21
CA LYS A 59 5.27 -5.68 -4.91
C LYS A 59 6.13 -4.71 -4.12
N ALA A 60 5.91 -4.67 -2.81
CA ALA A 60 6.65 -3.82 -1.91
C ALA A 60 6.99 -4.57 -0.64
N HIS A 61 8.12 -4.21 -0.06
CA HIS A 61 8.60 -4.78 1.19
C HIS A 61 8.30 -3.80 2.31
N VAL A 62 7.67 -4.26 3.38
CA VAL A 62 7.41 -3.44 4.57
C VAL A 62 8.71 -3.33 5.33
N ILE A 63 9.27 -2.11 5.39
CA ILE A 63 10.57 -1.89 6.03
C ILE A 63 10.47 -1.17 7.36
N GLU A 64 9.34 -0.49 7.63
CA GLU A 64 9.13 0.18 8.90
C GLU A 64 7.64 0.32 9.16
N VAL A 65 7.23 0.12 10.41
CA VAL A 65 5.84 0.28 10.84
C VAL A 65 5.82 1.18 12.07
N SER A 66 4.99 2.21 12.05
CA SER A 66 4.77 3.07 13.21
C SER A 66 3.27 3.06 13.56
N ASP A 67 2.88 3.88 14.53
CA ASP A 67 1.49 3.86 15.03
C ASP A 67 0.46 4.24 13.96
N ALA A 68 0.85 5.10 13.02
CA ALA A 68 -0.09 5.65 12.05
C ALA A 68 0.33 5.43 10.61
N TRP A 69 1.60 5.11 10.34
CA TRP A 69 2.10 5.01 8.97
C TRP A 69 3.09 3.86 8.82
N VAL A 70 3.32 3.49 7.56
CA VAL A 70 4.18 2.37 7.20
C VAL A 70 5.08 2.84 6.06
N ARG A 71 6.36 2.46 6.13
CA ARG A 71 7.30 2.72 5.05
C ARG A 71 7.47 1.46 4.23
N LEU A 72 7.28 1.60 2.92
CA LEU A 72 7.39 0.50 1.96
C LEU A 72 8.56 0.76 1.02
N ARG A 73 9.21 -0.33 0.61
CA ARG A 73 10.23 -0.27 -0.44
C ARG A 73 9.73 -1.09 -1.64
N LEU A 74 9.65 -0.46 -2.79
CA LEU A 74 9.19 -1.15 -4.00
C LEU A 74 10.23 -2.18 -4.43
N LEU A 75 9.75 -3.37 -4.80
CA LEU A 75 10.57 -4.45 -5.35
C LEU A 75 10.43 -4.44 -6.86
N ASP A 76 11.49 -4.77 -7.54
CA ASP A 76 11.46 -4.86 -9.01
C ASP A 76 10.78 -6.12 -9.50
#